data_ab5f16e8597ee25da3157774689c8aca
#
_entry.id   ab5f16e8597ee25da3157774689c8aca
#
_cell.length_a   1.000
_cell.length_b   1.000
_cell.length_c   1.000
_cell.angle_alpha   90.00
_cell.angle_beta   90.00
_cell.angle_gamma   90.00
#
_symmetry.space_group_name_H-M   'P 1'
#
loop_
_entity.id
_entity.type
_entity.pdbx_description
1 polymer ?
#
loop_
_entity_poly.entity_id
_entity_poly.type
_entity_poly.pdbx_seq_one_letter_code
_entity_poly.pdbx_strand_id
1 'polypeptide(L)'
;MTDIEGQPLWVAIVGSGPAGYYTAEALTKNAENIRIDILDRLPTPFGLIRGGVAPDHQSIKAVARRYEKTASQENVRFVGNLNIGSDITIDDLRVLYDVVVLANGAPKDLKLGLPGEDKAGVIGSAEFVGWYNSHPDFASLN
;
A
#
# COMPACT_ATOMS: atom_id res chain seq x y z
N MET A 1 -3.49 -28.48 -7.61
CA MET A 1 -2.48 -27.51 -8.06
C MET A 1 -1.48 -28.32 -8.85
N THR A 2 -1.43 -28.15 -10.14
CA THR A 2 -0.41 -28.79 -11.01
C THR A 2 0.82 -27.90 -10.95
N ASP A 3 1.86 -28.34 -10.22
CA ASP A 3 3.19 -27.78 -10.29
C ASP A 3 3.68 -27.92 -11.74
N ILE A 4 3.62 -26.82 -12.48
CA ILE A 4 4.23 -26.75 -13.80
C ILE A 4 5.69 -26.38 -13.51
N GLU A 5 6.57 -27.38 -13.50
CA GLU A 5 8.01 -27.19 -13.31
C GLU A 5 8.50 -26.04 -14.22
N GLY A 6 9.07 -25.00 -13.62
CA GLY A 6 9.67 -23.87 -14.33
C GLY A 6 8.79 -22.61 -14.45
N GLN A 7 7.51 -22.62 -14.03
CA GLN A 7 6.72 -21.37 -14.01
C GLN A 7 6.98 -20.56 -12.74
N PRO A 8 7.03 -19.21 -12.82
CA PRO A 8 7.19 -18.38 -11.65
C PRO A 8 5.94 -18.40 -10.77
N LEU A 9 6.16 -18.35 -9.46
CA LEU A 9 5.09 -18.11 -8.48
C LEU A 9 4.61 -16.66 -8.62
N TRP A 10 3.34 -16.45 -8.89
CA TRP A 10 2.73 -15.13 -9.01
C TRP A 10 2.11 -14.69 -7.68
N VAL A 11 2.54 -13.54 -7.18
CA VAL A 11 2.09 -12.98 -5.91
C VAL A 11 1.47 -11.60 -6.13
N ALA A 12 0.23 -11.43 -5.68
CA ALA A 12 -0.40 -10.12 -5.53
C ALA A 12 -0.21 -9.62 -4.11
N ILE A 13 0.28 -8.39 -3.94
CA ILE A 13 0.34 -7.70 -2.66
C ILE A 13 -0.61 -6.50 -2.73
N VAL A 14 -1.70 -6.53 -1.97
CA VAL A 14 -2.69 -5.46 -1.93
C VAL A 14 -2.26 -4.42 -0.90
N GLY A 15 -1.83 -3.26 -1.38
CA GLY A 15 -1.30 -2.15 -0.60
C GLY A 15 0.19 -1.93 -0.81
N SER A 16 0.54 -0.73 -1.26
CA SER A 16 1.91 -0.28 -1.55
C SER A 16 2.58 0.47 -0.40
N GLY A 17 2.07 0.30 0.82
CA GLY A 17 2.66 0.87 2.02
C GLY A 17 3.88 0.08 2.54
N PRO A 18 4.38 0.42 3.75
CA PRO A 18 5.52 -0.26 4.36
C PRO A 18 5.38 -1.78 4.42
N ALA A 19 4.23 -2.29 4.85
CA ALA A 19 3.98 -3.72 4.94
C ALA A 19 4.11 -4.42 3.58
N GLY A 20 3.55 -3.80 2.51
CA GLY A 20 3.65 -4.33 1.15
C GLY A 20 5.09 -4.39 0.64
N TYR A 21 5.86 -3.30 0.77
CA TYR A 21 7.24 -3.27 0.31
C TYR A 21 8.19 -4.14 1.12
N TYR A 22 8.01 -4.26 2.44
CA TYR A 22 8.80 -5.20 3.23
C TYR A 22 8.47 -6.66 2.90
N THR A 23 7.20 -6.96 2.60
CA THR A 23 6.79 -8.29 2.12
C THR A 23 7.45 -8.60 0.77
N ALA A 24 7.36 -7.67 -0.19
CA ALA A 24 7.99 -7.84 -1.50
C ALA A 24 9.50 -8.05 -1.37
N GLU A 25 10.19 -7.24 -0.56
CA GLU A 25 11.63 -7.38 -0.32
C GLU A 25 11.98 -8.75 0.30
N ALA A 26 11.18 -9.22 1.27
CA ALA A 26 11.41 -10.51 1.90
C ALA A 26 11.21 -11.65 0.90
N LEU A 27 10.19 -11.59 0.08
CA LEU A 27 9.91 -12.59 -0.95
C LEU A 27 11.00 -12.63 -2.01
N THR A 28 11.45 -11.49 -2.52
CA THR A 28 12.53 -11.44 -3.54
C THR A 28 13.87 -11.93 -3.03
N LYS A 29 14.11 -11.90 -1.73
CA LYS A 29 15.35 -12.42 -1.11
C LYS A 29 15.32 -13.94 -0.85
N ASN A 30 14.14 -14.52 -0.71
CA ASN A 30 13.98 -15.89 -0.24
C ASN A 30 13.33 -16.83 -1.27
N ALA A 31 12.91 -16.32 -2.41
CA ALA A 31 12.32 -17.12 -3.50
C ALA A 31 12.99 -16.76 -4.83
N GLU A 32 13.45 -17.80 -5.56
CA GLU A 32 14.19 -17.60 -6.80
C GLU A 32 13.28 -17.33 -8.00
N ASN A 33 12.18 -18.06 -8.15
CA ASN A 33 11.29 -17.95 -9.31
C ASN A 33 9.94 -17.34 -8.91
N ILE A 34 9.93 -16.01 -8.67
CA ILE A 34 8.77 -15.28 -8.18
C ILE A 34 8.51 -14.03 -9.03
N ARG A 35 7.23 -13.71 -9.25
CA ARG A 35 6.74 -12.46 -9.83
C ARG A 35 5.79 -11.80 -8.83
N ILE A 36 5.98 -10.52 -8.58
CA ILE A 36 5.23 -9.78 -7.55
C ILE A 36 4.57 -8.56 -8.19
N ASP A 37 3.25 -8.47 -8.07
CA ASP A 37 2.49 -7.28 -8.36
C ASP A 37 2.05 -6.62 -7.06
N ILE A 38 2.49 -5.37 -6.84
CA ILE A 38 2.05 -4.54 -5.72
C ILE A 38 0.91 -3.67 -6.24
N LEU A 39 -0.30 -3.92 -5.75
CA LEU A 39 -1.54 -3.30 -6.20
C LEU A 39 -1.95 -2.20 -5.24
N ASP A 40 -2.31 -1.03 -5.74
CA ASP A 40 -2.77 0.09 -4.91
C ASP A 40 -3.85 0.91 -5.62
N ARG A 41 -4.82 1.42 -4.85
CA ARG A 41 -5.86 2.31 -5.37
C ARG A 41 -5.32 3.69 -5.76
N LEU A 42 -4.20 4.12 -5.17
CA LEU A 42 -3.56 5.39 -5.51
C LEU A 42 -2.62 5.23 -6.71
N PRO A 43 -2.43 6.29 -7.51
CA PRO A 43 -1.50 6.28 -8.65
C PRO A 43 -0.04 6.26 -8.22
N THR A 44 0.25 6.55 -6.95
CA THR A 44 1.61 6.66 -6.41
C THR A 44 1.83 5.69 -5.25
N PRO A 45 3.00 5.02 -5.20
CA PRO A 45 3.33 4.06 -4.16
C PRO A 45 3.77 4.70 -2.85
N PHE A 46 4.05 3.86 -1.86
CA PHE A 46 4.68 4.08 -0.55
C PHE A 46 3.73 4.47 0.58
N GLY A 47 2.41 4.47 0.33
CA GLY A 47 1.38 4.61 1.35
C GLY A 47 1.66 5.76 2.34
N LEU A 48 1.63 5.48 3.64
CA LEU A 48 1.83 6.49 4.67
C LEU A 48 3.24 7.12 4.70
N ILE A 49 4.26 6.50 4.11
CA ILE A 49 5.58 7.15 3.99
C ILE A 49 5.48 8.37 3.06
N ARG A 50 4.65 8.29 2.03
CA ARG A 50 4.34 9.43 1.16
C ARG A 50 3.30 10.36 1.78
N GLY A 51 2.13 9.82 2.14
CA GLY A 51 0.94 10.59 2.50
C GLY A 51 0.69 10.77 3.99
N GLY A 52 1.49 10.16 4.89
CA GLY A 52 1.24 10.18 6.33
C GLY A 52 2.41 10.61 7.20
N VAL A 53 3.63 10.63 6.68
CA VAL A 53 4.82 11.15 7.40
C VAL A 53 4.98 12.63 7.09
N ALA A 54 5.15 13.46 8.13
CA ALA A 54 5.32 14.90 7.97
C ALA A 54 6.52 15.25 7.07
N PRO A 55 6.44 16.33 6.25
CA PRO A 55 7.50 16.72 5.31
C PRO A 55 8.84 17.02 5.95
N ASP A 56 8.87 17.46 7.22
CA ASP A 56 10.07 17.75 7.99
C ASP A 56 10.73 16.49 8.59
N HIS A 57 10.04 15.35 8.63
CA HIS A 57 10.60 14.08 9.10
C HIS A 57 11.39 13.34 8.01
N GLN A 58 12.42 13.97 7.47
CA GLN A 58 13.19 13.47 6.33
C GLN A 58 13.88 12.12 6.59
N SER A 59 14.32 11.86 7.82
CA SER A 59 14.95 10.59 8.21
C SER A 59 13.97 9.40 8.06
N ILE A 60 12.70 9.60 8.40
CA ILE A 60 11.66 8.59 8.26
C ILE A 60 11.27 8.44 6.78
N LYS A 61 11.11 9.55 6.07
CA LYS A 61 10.84 9.53 4.62
C LYS A 61 11.96 8.86 3.81
N ALA A 62 13.20 8.88 4.32
CA ALA A 62 14.35 8.24 3.65
C ALA A 62 14.20 6.72 3.47
N VAL A 63 13.30 6.06 4.21
CA VAL A 63 12.98 4.64 4.00
C VAL A 63 12.41 4.38 2.60
N ALA A 64 11.83 5.38 1.94
CA ALA A 64 11.34 5.29 0.56
C ALA A 64 12.43 4.80 -0.41
N ARG A 65 13.71 5.18 -0.19
CA ARG A 65 14.84 4.70 -1.01
C ARG A 65 14.99 3.18 -0.99
N ARG A 66 14.67 2.54 0.16
CA ARG A 66 14.67 1.08 0.28
C ARG A 66 13.53 0.46 -0.54
N TYR A 67 12.36 1.11 -0.53
CA TYR A 67 11.21 0.66 -1.33
C TYR A 67 11.47 0.86 -2.82
N GLU A 68 12.07 1.97 -3.23
CA GLU A 68 12.50 2.23 -4.60
C GLU A 68 13.43 1.13 -5.11
N LYS A 69 14.40 0.71 -4.28
CA LYS A 69 15.29 -0.41 -4.62
C LYS A 69 14.53 -1.72 -4.84
N THR A 70 13.51 -1.98 -4.03
CA THR A 70 12.67 -3.17 -4.20
C THR A 70 11.79 -3.05 -5.46
N ALA A 71 11.18 -1.87 -5.68
CA ALA A 71 10.35 -1.60 -6.85
C ALA A 71 11.10 -1.65 -8.18
N SER A 72 12.44 -1.42 -8.15
CA SER A 72 13.30 -1.44 -9.35
C SER A 72 13.72 -2.85 -9.77
N GLN A 73 13.35 -3.89 -9.04
CA GLN A 73 13.67 -5.27 -9.41
C GLN A 73 12.80 -5.73 -10.58
N GLU A 74 13.38 -6.46 -11.52
CA GLU A 74 12.67 -6.93 -12.73
C GLU A 74 11.46 -7.84 -12.45
N ASN A 75 11.45 -8.48 -11.30
CA ASN A 75 10.37 -9.37 -10.86
C ASN A 75 9.34 -8.69 -9.94
N VAL A 76 9.44 -7.37 -9.74
CA VAL A 76 8.48 -6.58 -8.95
C VAL A 76 7.84 -5.51 -9.84
N ARG A 77 6.51 -5.44 -9.85
CA ARG A 77 5.75 -4.46 -10.60
C ARG A 77 4.79 -3.71 -9.67
N PHE A 78 4.74 -2.39 -9.77
CA PHE A 78 3.70 -1.57 -9.15
C PHE A 78 2.55 -1.34 -10.12
N VAL A 79 1.32 -1.58 -9.66
CA VAL A 79 0.07 -1.33 -10.38
C VAL A 79 -0.79 -0.39 -9.56
N GLY A 80 -0.76 0.89 -9.91
CA GLY A 80 -1.60 1.92 -9.28
C GLY A 80 -2.94 2.09 -9.96
N ASN A 81 -3.81 2.94 -9.36
CA ASN A 81 -5.19 3.19 -9.80
C ASN A 81 -6.05 1.92 -9.89
N LEU A 82 -5.81 0.95 -9.03
CA LEU A 82 -6.57 -0.29 -8.97
C LEU A 82 -7.19 -0.46 -7.58
N ASN A 83 -8.48 -0.25 -7.47
CA ASN A 83 -9.21 -0.35 -6.22
C ASN A 83 -9.77 -1.77 -6.04
N ILE A 84 -9.18 -2.53 -5.11
CA ILE A 84 -9.63 -3.87 -4.79
C ILE A 84 -10.99 -3.79 -4.10
N GLY A 85 -11.97 -4.48 -4.67
CA GLY A 85 -13.36 -4.50 -4.24
C GLY A 85 -14.31 -3.79 -5.21
N SER A 86 -13.85 -2.77 -5.98
CA SER A 86 -14.65 -2.13 -7.02
C SER A 86 -14.18 -2.48 -8.43
N ASP A 87 -12.88 -2.44 -8.69
CA ASP A 87 -12.34 -2.67 -10.03
C ASP A 87 -12.01 -4.16 -10.25
N ILE A 88 -11.55 -4.82 -9.22
CA ILE A 88 -11.28 -6.27 -9.18
C ILE A 88 -11.55 -6.78 -7.76
N THR A 89 -12.11 -7.97 -7.63
CA THR A 89 -12.39 -8.57 -6.33
C THR A 89 -11.20 -9.39 -5.80
N ILE A 90 -11.23 -9.72 -4.50
CA ILE A 90 -10.26 -10.66 -3.92
C ILE A 90 -10.39 -12.05 -4.55
N ASP A 91 -11.60 -12.47 -4.90
CA ASP A 91 -11.81 -13.78 -5.54
C ASP A 91 -11.23 -13.81 -6.95
N ASP A 92 -11.32 -12.71 -7.71
CA ASP A 92 -10.65 -12.59 -9.00
C ASP A 92 -9.12 -12.66 -8.84
N LEU A 93 -8.56 -11.98 -7.83
CA LEU A 93 -7.12 -12.07 -7.54
C LEU A 93 -6.70 -13.51 -7.20
N ARG A 94 -7.51 -14.25 -6.46
CA ARG A 94 -7.24 -15.68 -6.14
C ARG A 94 -7.27 -16.61 -7.34
N VAL A 95 -7.90 -16.19 -8.42
CA VAL A 95 -7.87 -16.92 -9.70
C VAL A 95 -6.63 -16.57 -10.51
N LEU A 96 -6.18 -15.31 -10.45
CA LEU A 96 -5.07 -14.77 -11.25
C LEU A 96 -3.69 -15.01 -10.64
N TYR A 97 -3.60 -15.15 -9.31
CA TYR A 97 -2.36 -15.26 -8.56
C TYR A 97 -2.34 -16.51 -7.69
N ASP A 98 -1.16 -17.07 -7.51
CA ASP A 98 -0.94 -18.21 -6.61
C ASP A 98 -1.06 -17.81 -5.14
N VAL A 99 -0.66 -16.56 -4.82
CA VAL A 99 -0.69 -15.99 -3.47
C VAL A 99 -1.24 -14.57 -3.49
N VAL A 100 -2.15 -14.27 -2.56
CA VAL A 100 -2.64 -12.90 -2.33
C VAL A 100 -2.33 -12.49 -0.90
N VAL A 101 -1.57 -11.39 -0.75
CA VAL A 101 -1.19 -10.80 0.53
C VAL A 101 -1.96 -9.50 0.74
N LEU A 102 -2.65 -9.36 1.87
CA LEU A 102 -3.35 -8.13 2.23
C LEU A 102 -2.45 -7.26 3.11
N ALA A 103 -2.02 -6.12 2.59
CA ALA A 103 -1.13 -5.14 3.23
C ALA A 103 -1.68 -3.71 3.11
N ASN A 104 -3.00 -3.56 3.07
CA ASN A 104 -3.73 -2.34 2.76
C ASN A 104 -3.73 -1.27 3.87
N GLY A 105 -3.18 -1.57 5.04
CA GLY A 105 -3.10 -0.64 6.16
C GLY A 105 -4.45 -0.25 6.76
N ALA A 106 -4.47 0.87 7.52
CA ALA A 106 -5.65 1.44 8.14
C ALA A 106 -5.74 2.94 7.79
N PRO A 107 -6.48 3.32 6.73
CA PRO A 107 -6.48 4.71 6.24
C PRO A 107 -7.37 5.67 7.03
N LYS A 108 -8.18 5.18 7.96
CA LYS A 108 -9.13 5.99 8.74
C LYS A 108 -8.74 6.07 10.20
N ASP A 109 -8.97 7.23 10.82
CA ASP A 109 -8.85 7.41 12.25
C ASP A 109 -9.87 6.54 13.02
N LEU A 110 -9.43 6.02 14.16
CA LEU A 110 -10.32 5.38 15.11
C LEU A 110 -11.06 6.46 15.91
N LYS A 111 -12.39 6.41 15.89
CA LYS A 111 -13.20 7.29 16.73
C LYS A 111 -13.05 6.94 18.22
N LEU A 112 -12.91 7.96 19.06
CA LEU A 112 -12.75 7.79 20.50
C LEU A 112 -14.12 7.62 21.21
N GLY A 113 -15.23 8.04 20.56
CA GLY A 113 -16.56 8.01 21.13
C GLY A 113 -16.80 9.06 22.21
N LEU A 114 -16.04 10.16 22.19
CA LEU A 114 -16.14 11.24 23.16
C LEU A 114 -17.23 12.26 22.77
N PRO A 115 -17.92 12.86 23.74
CA PRO A 115 -18.86 13.94 23.47
C PRO A 115 -18.20 15.10 22.74
N GLY A 116 -18.73 15.46 21.56
CA GLY A 116 -18.21 16.56 20.73
C GLY A 116 -17.17 16.17 19.69
N GLU A 117 -16.82 14.90 19.56
CA GLU A 117 -15.90 14.41 18.54
C GLU A 117 -16.40 14.67 17.11
N ASP A 118 -17.72 14.81 16.95
CA ASP A 118 -18.41 15.06 15.68
C ASP A 118 -18.66 16.55 15.38
N LYS A 119 -18.17 17.45 16.25
CA LYS A 119 -18.36 18.90 16.04
C LYS A 119 -17.47 19.44 14.93
N ALA A 120 -17.96 20.50 14.29
CA ALA A 120 -17.20 21.26 13.31
C ALA A 120 -15.86 21.75 13.91
N GLY A 121 -14.77 21.56 13.18
CA GLY A 121 -13.41 21.90 13.62
C GLY A 121 -12.71 20.81 14.44
N VAL A 122 -13.36 19.69 14.72
CA VAL A 122 -12.71 18.49 15.28
C VAL A 122 -12.31 17.59 14.13
N ILE A 123 -11.01 17.41 13.95
CA ILE A 123 -10.41 16.73 12.79
C ILE A 123 -9.55 15.58 13.30
N GLY A 124 -9.63 14.43 12.63
CA GLY A 124 -8.78 13.29 12.92
C GLY A 124 -7.32 13.52 12.52
N SER A 125 -6.40 12.89 13.20
CA SER A 125 -4.97 13.06 12.93
C SER A 125 -4.56 12.55 11.55
N ALA A 126 -5.12 11.43 11.09
CA ALA A 126 -4.82 10.90 9.76
C ALA A 126 -5.35 11.82 8.65
N GLU A 127 -6.55 12.39 8.84
CA GLU A 127 -7.15 13.35 7.93
C GLU A 127 -6.32 14.63 7.82
N PHE A 128 -5.93 15.22 8.96
CA PHE A 128 -5.10 16.40 9.00
C PHE A 128 -3.72 16.18 8.38
N VAL A 129 -3.06 15.07 8.76
CA VAL A 129 -1.73 14.72 8.23
C VAL A 129 -1.80 14.41 6.73
N GLY A 130 -2.84 13.73 6.28
CA GLY A 130 -3.08 13.49 4.86
C GLY A 130 -3.25 14.79 4.08
N TRP A 131 -4.01 15.74 4.60
CA TRP A 131 -4.23 17.04 3.97
C TRP A 131 -2.93 17.80 3.72
N TYR A 132 -2.08 18.02 4.72
CA TYR A 132 -0.84 18.77 4.50
C TYR A 132 0.26 17.98 3.74
N ASN A 133 0.11 16.66 3.58
CA ASN A 133 0.91 15.85 2.67
C ASN A 133 0.32 15.77 1.24
N SER A 134 -0.73 16.53 0.94
CA SER A 134 -1.41 16.54 -0.36
C SER A 134 -1.97 15.15 -0.76
N HIS A 135 -2.46 14.40 0.23
CA HIS A 135 -3.12 13.13 -0.05
C HIS A 135 -4.47 13.37 -0.73
N PRO A 136 -4.78 12.72 -1.87
CA PRO A 136 -5.96 13.05 -2.67
C PRO A 136 -7.30 12.87 -1.92
N ASP A 137 -7.39 11.92 -0.99
CA ASP A 137 -8.63 11.70 -0.23
C ASP A 137 -8.96 12.86 0.74
N PHE A 138 -7.99 13.70 1.08
CA PHE A 138 -8.14 14.79 2.05
C PHE A 138 -7.93 16.17 1.43
N ALA A 139 -7.94 16.26 0.10
CA ALA A 139 -7.73 17.53 -0.61
C ALA A 139 -8.81 18.60 -0.31
N SER A 140 -10.01 18.19 0.13
CA SER A 140 -11.15 19.07 0.45
C SER A 140 -11.24 19.46 1.93
N LEU A 141 -10.27 19.11 2.77
CA LEU A 141 -10.24 19.50 4.18
C LEU A 141 -10.10 21.03 4.28
N ASN A 142 -11.08 21.71 4.92
CA ASN A 142 -11.15 23.15 5.13
C ASN A 142 -11.07 23.50 6.61
#